data_04e9cd167643a6ede667f51189e8b237
#
_entry.id   04e9cd167643a6ede667f51189e8b237
#
_cell.length_a   1.000
_cell.length_b   1.000
_cell.length_c   1.000
_cell.angle_alpha   90.00
_cell.angle_beta   90.00
_cell.angle_gamma   90.00
#
_symmetry.space_group_name_H-M   'P 1'
#
loop_
_entity.id
_entity.type
_entity.pdbx_description
1 polymer ?
#
loop_
_entity_poly.entity_id
_entity_poly.type
_entity_poly.pdbx_seq_one_letter_code
_entity_poly.pdbx_strand_id
1 'polypeptide(L)'
;ELEYRLQWPNGEVHTLSCIFHVTFDVDGKAIRLTGVQLDITERKLSEERILHMATHDGLTGLANRVLLSDRLQQAIAVAQRDPRMIALLFIDLDHFKQINDTLGHSMGDELLKHVGEKISTLMRQSDTLARIGGDEFIVLLPSIRWQGESIAVAQKIIAALDEEIVIDGVSFNISPSIGISIYPSDGA
;
A
#
# COMPACT_ATOMS: atom_id res chain seq x y z
N GLU A 1 1.73 16.24 -28.01
CA GLU A 1 2.58 15.28 -27.28
C GLU A 1 1.79 14.00 -27.07
N LEU A 2 2.42 12.86 -27.34
CA LEU A 2 1.82 11.53 -27.18
C LEU A 2 2.81 10.63 -26.45
N GLU A 3 2.37 10.01 -25.35
CA GLU A 3 3.13 8.97 -24.67
C GLU A 3 2.50 7.60 -25.00
N TYR A 4 3.33 6.61 -25.31
CA TYR A 4 2.88 5.24 -25.56
C TYR A 4 3.95 4.22 -25.19
N ARG A 5 3.53 2.98 -24.98
CA ARG A 5 4.43 1.87 -24.67
C ARG A 5 4.69 1.05 -25.93
N LEU A 6 5.94 0.69 -26.14
CA LEU A 6 6.40 -0.15 -27.24
C LEU A 6 7.21 -1.31 -26.67
N GLN A 7 6.92 -2.52 -27.13
CA GLN A 7 7.74 -3.69 -26.82
C GLN A 7 8.81 -3.85 -27.90
N TRP A 8 10.06 -3.90 -27.48
CA TRP A 8 11.18 -4.12 -28.38
C TRP A 8 11.36 -5.62 -28.72
N PRO A 9 12.13 -5.96 -29.78
CA PRO A 9 12.32 -7.35 -30.18
C PRO A 9 12.96 -8.26 -29.11
N ASN A 10 13.69 -7.68 -28.16
CA ASN A 10 14.25 -8.37 -27.01
C ASN A 10 13.22 -8.65 -25.88
N GLY A 11 11.96 -8.22 -26.06
CA GLY A 11 10.88 -8.38 -25.10
C GLY A 11 10.75 -7.24 -24.09
N GLU A 12 11.69 -6.30 -24.02
CA GLU A 12 11.64 -5.14 -23.13
C GLU A 12 10.54 -4.16 -23.54
N VAL A 13 9.84 -3.58 -22.55
CA VAL A 13 8.81 -2.58 -22.77
C VAL A 13 9.37 -1.20 -22.45
N HIS A 14 9.36 -0.34 -23.44
CA HIS A 14 9.80 1.05 -23.32
C HIS A 14 8.62 2.01 -23.39
N THR A 15 8.69 3.09 -22.63
CA THR A 15 7.74 4.20 -22.71
C THR A 15 8.37 5.33 -23.50
N LEU A 16 7.73 5.70 -24.60
CA LEU A 16 8.22 6.70 -25.51
C LEU A 16 7.32 7.93 -25.45
N SER A 17 7.93 9.13 -25.40
CA SER A 17 7.25 10.40 -25.61
C SER A 17 7.56 10.89 -27.02
N CYS A 18 6.53 11.25 -27.76
CA CYS A 18 6.64 11.72 -29.13
C CYS A 18 5.98 13.09 -29.29
N ILE A 19 6.73 14.04 -29.80
CA ILE A 19 6.23 15.34 -30.22
C ILE A 19 6.39 15.43 -31.71
N PHE A 20 5.30 15.65 -32.46
CA PHE A 20 5.34 15.71 -33.90
C PHE A 20 4.54 16.87 -34.45
N HIS A 21 4.95 17.33 -35.61
CA HIS A 21 4.29 18.34 -36.44
C HIS A 21 3.92 17.73 -37.79
N VAL A 22 2.69 17.96 -38.23
CA VAL A 22 2.19 17.53 -39.54
C VAL A 22 2.15 18.74 -40.44
N THR A 23 2.77 18.63 -41.60
CA THR A 23 2.68 19.61 -42.67
C THR A 23 1.66 19.14 -43.72
N PHE A 24 0.80 20.04 -44.13
CA PHE A 24 -0.27 19.76 -45.10
C PHE A 24 0.04 20.50 -46.41
N ASP A 25 -0.45 19.96 -47.56
CA ASP A 25 -0.47 20.65 -48.84
C ASP A 25 -1.63 21.66 -48.91
N VAL A 26 -1.75 22.31 -50.10
CA VAL A 26 -2.79 23.32 -50.36
C VAL A 26 -4.22 22.73 -50.33
N ASP A 27 -4.35 21.43 -50.52
CA ASP A 27 -5.62 20.68 -50.56
C ASP A 27 -5.96 20.08 -49.18
N GLY A 28 -5.13 20.36 -48.13
CA GLY A 28 -5.34 19.86 -46.78
C GLY A 28 -4.89 18.41 -46.54
N LYS A 29 -4.14 17.82 -47.47
CA LYS A 29 -3.59 16.47 -47.36
C LYS A 29 -2.26 16.51 -46.60
N ALA A 30 -2.11 15.64 -45.60
CA ALA A 30 -0.83 15.50 -44.87
C ALA A 30 0.28 15.00 -45.80
N ILE A 31 1.34 15.81 -45.95
CA ILE A 31 2.48 15.52 -46.85
C ILE A 31 3.75 15.22 -46.07
N ARG A 32 3.85 15.65 -44.81
CA ARG A 32 5.07 15.43 -44.03
C ARG A 32 4.73 15.36 -42.55
N LEU A 33 5.32 14.38 -41.86
CA LEU A 33 5.38 14.27 -40.43
C LEU A 33 6.84 14.48 -39.98
N THR A 34 7.06 15.44 -39.11
CA THR A 34 8.38 15.69 -38.51
C THR A 34 8.23 15.69 -37.01
N GLY A 35 9.05 14.93 -36.30
CA GLY A 35 8.94 14.84 -34.86
C GLY A 35 10.22 14.38 -34.19
N VAL A 36 10.18 14.46 -32.88
CA VAL A 36 11.21 13.93 -31.99
C VAL A 36 10.55 12.89 -31.10
N GLN A 37 11.22 11.79 -30.93
CA GLN A 37 10.83 10.70 -30.04
C GLN A 37 11.90 10.53 -28.98
N LEU A 38 11.49 10.46 -27.74
CA LEU A 38 12.36 10.32 -26.58
C LEU A 38 11.94 9.08 -25.80
N ASP A 39 12.89 8.24 -25.45
CA ASP A 39 12.68 7.18 -24.46
C ASP A 39 12.65 7.79 -23.07
N ILE A 40 11.50 7.67 -22.40
CA ILE A 40 11.25 8.19 -21.06
C ILE A 40 11.06 7.08 -20.04
N THR A 41 11.47 5.85 -20.38
CA THR A 41 11.29 4.66 -19.52
C THR A 41 11.96 4.84 -18.16
N GLU A 42 13.25 5.22 -18.16
CA GLU A 42 13.98 5.44 -16.90
C GLU A 42 13.35 6.54 -16.03
N ARG A 43 12.91 7.62 -16.69
CA ARG A 43 12.22 8.72 -15.98
C ARG A 43 10.95 8.22 -15.32
N LYS A 44 10.08 7.50 -16.04
CA LYS A 44 8.83 6.94 -15.51
C LYS A 44 9.07 5.96 -14.37
N LEU A 45 10.03 5.04 -14.54
CA LEU A 45 10.41 4.10 -13.48
C LEU A 45 10.94 4.82 -12.23
N SER A 46 11.68 5.91 -12.41
CA SER A 46 12.18 6.71 -11.29
C SER A 46 11.04 7.46 -10.59
N GLU A 47 10.12 8.06 -11.33
CA GLU A 47 8.91 8.71 -10.80
C GLU A 47 8.05 7.70 -10.01
N GLU A 48 7.83 6.50 -10.55
CA GLU A 48 7.09 5.43 -9.87
C GLU A 48 7.78 4.98 -8.57
N ARG A 49 9.11 4.81 -8.60
CA ARG A 49 9.89 4.46 -7.40
C ARG A 49 9.80 5.55 -6.33
N ILE A 50 9.92 6.82 -6.71
CA ILE A 50 9.80 7.95 -5.79
C ILE A 50 8.40 7.97 -5.17
N LEU A 51 7.35 7.79 -5.96
CA LEU A 51 5.98 7.74 -5.48
C LEU A 51 5.77 6.55 -4.53
N HIS A 52 6.30 5.38 -4.88
CA HIS A 52 6.23 4.20 -4.03
C HIS A 52 6.93 4.43 -2.69
N MET A 53 8.15 4.98 -2.69
CA MET A 53 8.87 5.32 -1.45
C MET A 53 8.15 6.38 -0.61
N ALA A 54 7.45 7.32 -1.26
CA ALA A 54 6.69 8.36 -0.55
C ALA A 54 5.41 7.81 0.11
N THR A 55 4.86 6.68 -0.37
CA THR A 55 3.55 6.16 0.02
C THR A 55 3.59 4.80 0.72
N HIS A 56 4.75 4.11 0.73
CA HIS A 56 4.91 2.79 1.33
C HIS A 56 6.03 2.77 2.37
N ASP A 57 5.93 1.85 3.32
CA ASP A 57 6.96 1.57 4.31
C ASP A 57 8.11 0.79 3.66
N GLY A 58 9.33 1.29 3.80
CA GLY A 58 10.50 0.73 3.13
C GLY A 58 10.92 -0.65 3.61
N LEU A 59 10.49 -1.09 4.80
CA LEU A 59 10.81 -2.41 5.35
C LEU A 59 9.80 -3.47 4.91
N THR A 60 8.52 -3.19 5.06
CA THR A 60 7.43 -4.16 4.87
C THR A 60 6.75 -4.05 3.52
N GLY A 61 6.96 -2.96 2.77
CA GLY A 61 6.24 -2.68 1.53
C GLY A 61 4.77 -2.34 1.70
N LEU A 62 4.27 -2.29 2.93
CA LEU A 62 2.89 -1.91 3.25
C LEU A 62 2.66 -0.41 3.04
N ALA A 63 1.40 0.02 3.01
CA ALA A 63 1.09 1.44 3.04
C ALA A 63 1.78 2.13 4.23
N ASN A 64 2.29 3.33 4.02
CA ASN A 64 2.79 4.17 5.11
C ASN A 64 1.69 5.12 5.62
N ARG A 65 2.04 5.99 6.57
CA ARG A 65 1.12 6.99 7.13
C ARG A 65 0.50 7.90 6.07
N VAL A 66 1.25 8.26 5.02
CA VAL A 66 0.78 9.16 3.96
C VAL A 66 -0.33 8.50 3.15
N LEU A 67 -0.10 7.27 2.68
CA LEU A 67 -1.09 6.52 1.92
C LEU A 67 -2.32 6.17 2.77
N LEU A 68 -2.11 5.79 4.04
CA LEU A 68 -3.22 5.53 4.95
C LEU A 68 -4.11 6.76 5.14
N SER A 69 -3.50 7.94 5.34
CA SER A 69 -4.24 9.20 5.51
C SER A 69 -5.07 9.55 4.27
N ASP A 70 -4.49 9.40 3.09
CA ASP A 70 -5.20 9.62 1.81
C ASP A 70 -6.39 8.67 1.67
N ARG A 71 -6.19 7.36 1.92
CA ARG A 71 -7.25 6.35 1.87
C ARG A 71 -8.37 6.61 2.87
N LEU A 72 -8.01 7.05 4.10
CA LEU A 72 -8.99 7.41 5.12
C LEU A 72 -9.83 8.62 4.69
N GLN A 73 -9.20 9.67 4.15
CA GLN A 73 -9.93 10.84 3.66
C GLN A 73 -10.88 10.47 2.53
N GLN A 74 -10.46 9.62 1.60
CA GLN A 74 -11.34 9.11 0.53
C GLN A 74 -12.51 8.31 1.10
N ALA A 75 -12.26 7.43 2.08
CA ALA A 75 -13.31 6.65 2.73
C ALA A 75 -14.34 7.55 3.44
N ILE A 76 -13.89 8.58 4.16
CA ILE A 76 -14.78 9.56 4.81
C ILE A 76 -15.63 10.31 3.77
N ALA A 77 -15.04 10.76 2.68
CA ALA A 77 -15.77 11.45 1.61
C ALA A 77 -16.86 10.56 0.96
N VAL A 78 -16.61 9.25 0.86
CA VAL A 78 -17.59 8.27 0.39
C VAL A 78 -18.68 8.06 1.44
N ALA A 79 -18.32 7.86 2.72
CA ALA A 79 -19.26 7.60 3.81
C ALA A 79 -20.22 8.79 4.07
N GLN A 80 -19.82 10.01 3.75
CA GLN A 80 -20.69 11.19 3.80
C GLN A 80 -21.82 11.17 2.76
N ARG A 81 -21.64 10.43 1.66
CA ARG A 81 -22.62 10.33 0.56
C ARG A 81 -23.47 9.06 0.65
N ASP A 82 -22.84 7.97 1.04
CA ASP A 82 -23.48 6.67 1.29
C ASP A 82 -23.19 6.29 2.75
N PRO A 83 -24.17 6.43 3.69
CA PRO A 83 -23.93 6.30 5.11
C PRO A 83 -23.50 4.88 5.50
N ARG A 84 -22.21 4.67 5.47
CA ARG A 84 -21.52 3.47 5.95
C ARG A 84 -20.54 3.85 7.03
N MET A 85 -20.25 2.89 7.91
CA MET A 85 -19.23 3.08 8.93
C MET A 85 -17.85 2.72 8.37
N ILE A 86 -16.83 3.37 8.90
CA ILE A 86 -15.43 3.07 8.65
C ILE A 86 -14.82 2.60 9.97
N ALA A 87 -13.97 1.60 9.95
CA ALA A 87 -13.22 1.22 11.14
C ALA A 87 -11.71 1.36 10.91
N LEU A 88 -11.03 1.82 11.95
CA LEU A 88 -9.57 1.82 12.09
C LEU A 88 -9.22 0.86 13.23
N LEU A 89 -8.36 -0.11 12.95
CA LEU A 89 -7.79 -1.02 13.92
C LEU A 89 -6.33 -0.64 14.13
N PHE A 90 -6.00 -0.17 15.32
CA PHE A 90 -4.62 0.14 15.73
C PHE A 90 -4.03 -1.10 16.37
N ILE A 91 -2.94 -1.60 15.83
CA ILE A 91 -2.31 -2.85 16.22
C ILE A 91 -0.89 -2.54 16.68
N ASP A 92 -0.56 -2.98 17.89
CA ASP A 92 0.75 -2.89 18.49
C ASP A 92 1.22 -4.30 18.86
N LEU A 93 2.49 -4.64 18.62
CA LEU A 93 3.02 -5.97 18.92
C LEU A 93 3.61 -6.00 20.32
N ASP A 94 2.95 -6.75 21.21
CA ASP A 94 3.38 -6.86 22.59
C ASP A 94 4.82 -7.40 22.68
N HIS A 95 5.63 -6.76 23.52
CA HIS A 95 7.02 -7.17 23.81
C HIS A 95 8.00 -7.15 22.62
N PHE A 96 7.65 -6.54 21.47
CA PHE A 96 8.52 -6.47 20.28
C PHE A 96 9.91 -5.89 20.60
N LYS A 97 9.98 -4.89 21.50
CA LYS A 97 11.27 -4.34 21.94
C LYS A 97 12.17 -5.39 22.57
N GLN A 98 11.62 -6.32 23.37
CA GLN A 98 12.41 -7.38 24.01
C GLN A 98 13.01 -8.35 22.99
N ILE A 99 12.29 -8.58 21.88
CA ILE A 99 12.79 -9.39 20.76
C ILE A 99 13.99 -8.71 20.13
N ASN A 100 13.89 -7.40 19.82
CA ASN A 100 15.01 -6.62 19.32
C ASN A 100 16.22 -6.62 20.27
N ASP A 101 15.99 -6.42 21.56
CA ASP A 101 17.03 -6.36 22.57
C ASP A 101 17.73 -7.72 22.74
N THR A 102 17.04 -8.83 22.49
CA THR A 102 17.55 -10.20 22.68
C THR A 102 18.18 -10.78 21.39
N LEU A 103 17.54 -10.59 20.24
CA LEU A 103 17.90 -11.26 18.98
C LEU A 103 18.45 -10.28 17.91
N GLY A 104 18.45 -8.99 18.23
CA GLY A 104 18.93 -7.93 17.34
C GLY A 104 17.86 -7.42 16.36
N HIS A 105 18.09 -6.21 15.84
CA HIS A 105 17.16 -5.51 14.95
C HIS A 105 16.87 -6.26 13.64
N SER A 106 17.86 -6.97 13.09
CA SER A 106 17.64 -7.73 11.84
C SER A 106 16.57 -8.80 11.98
N MET A 107 16.52 -9.48 13.14
CA MET A 107 15.49 -10.49 13.42
C MET A 107 14.12 -9.83 13.66
N GLY A 108 14.10 -8.69 14.34
CA GLY A 108 12.88 -7.89 14.48
C GLY A 108 12.33 -7.39 13.13
N ASP A 109 13.21 -6.99 12.22
CA ASP A 109 12.81 -6.57 10.87
C ASP A 109 12.18 -7.72 10.07
N GLU A 110 12.75 -8.92 10.12
CA GLU A 110 12.16 -10.11 9.48
C GLU A 110 10.80 -10.47 10.11
N LEU A 111 10.70 -10.37 11.43
CA LEU A 111 9.44 -10.59 12.13
C LEU A 111 8.36 -9.61 11.71
N LEU A 112 8.68 -8.30 11.58
CA LEU A 112 7.74 -7.29 11.10
C LEU A 112 7.26 -7.56 9.67
N LYS A 113 8.12 -8.07 8.79
CA LYS A 113 7.73 -8.49 7.43
C LYS A 113 6.73 -9.65 7.50
N HIS A 114 7.03 -10.70 8.28
CA HIS A 114 6.15 -11.86 8.43
C HIS A 114 4.80 -11.49 9.04
N VAL A 115 4.77 -10.62 10.06
CA VAL A 115 3.54 -10.09 10.63
C VAL A 115 2.73 -9.33 9.58
N GLY A 116 3.36 -8.44 8.83
CA GLY A 116 2.73 -7.68 7.76
C GLY A 116 2.13 -8.59 6.68
N GLU A 117 2.87 -9.59 6.23
CA GLU A 117 2.40 -10.60 5.26
C GLU A 117 1.21 -11.39 5.82
N LYS A 118 1.30 -11.89 7.05
CA LYS A 118 0.26 -12.69 7.70
C LYS A 118 -1.05 -11.89 7.83
N ILE A 119 -0.99 -10.64 8.29
CA ILE A 119 -2.16 -9.76 8.35
C ILE A 119 -2.69 -9.46 6.94
N SER A 120 -1.83 -9.21 5.95
CA SER A 120 -2.24 -8.90 4.58
C SER A 120 -3.10 -10.01 3.95
N THR A 121 -2.82 -11.29 4.26
CA THR A 121 -3.62 -12.41 3.75
C THR A 121 -5.06 -12.42 4.27
N LEU A 122 -5.33 -11.75 5.38
CA LEU A 122 -6.66 -11.65 5.98
C LEU A 122 -7.48 -10.47 5.43
N MET A 123 -6.83 -9.55 4.71
CA MET A 123 -7.43 -8.31 4.22
C MET A 123 -8.15 -8.53 2.89
N ARG A 124 -9.26 -7.80 2.72
CA ARG A 124 -9.95 -7.71 1.43
C ARG A 124 -9.21 -6.71 0.54
N GLN A 125 -9.44 -6.77 -0.76
CA GLN A 125 -8.86 -5.81 -1.71
C GLN A 125 -9.23 -4.34 -1.41
N SER A 126 -10.37 -4.11 -0.77
CA SER A 126 -10.82 -2.77 -0.35
C SER A 126 -10.13 -2.26 0.90
N ASP A 127 -9.60 -3.16 1.73
CA ASP A 127 -9.02 -2.81 3.02
C ASP A 127 -7.58 -2.32 2.83
N THR A 128 -7.10 -1.52 3.77
CA THR A 128 -5.71 -1.04 3.72
C THR A 128 -5.01 -1.43 5.01
N LEU A 129 -3.93 -2.20 4.87
CA LEU A 129 -2.97 -2.43 5.95
C LEU A 129 -1.81 -1.46 5.79
N ALA A 130 -1.49 -0.73 6.85
CA ALA A 130 -0.40 0.22 6.88
C ALA A 130 0.54 -0.08 8.06
N ARG A 131 1.83 0.18 7.88
CA ARG A 131 2.79 0.27 8.99
C ARG A 131 3.18 1.73 9.20
N ILE A 132 3.04 2.21 10.43
CA ILE A 132 3.23 3.63 10.77
C ILE A 132 4.66 3.89 11.25
N GLY A 133 5.28 2.89 11.83
CA GLY A 133 6.65 2.88 12.32
C GLY A 133 6.83 1.92 13.49
N GLY A 134 8.04 1.48 13.77
CA GLY A 134 8.29 0.50 14.83
C GLY A 134 7.46 -0.77 14.66
N ASP A 135 6.70 -1.12 15.67
CA ASP A 135 5.80 -2.26 15.79
C ASP A 135 4.31 -1.90 15.60
N GLU A 136 4.03 -0.65 15.16
CA GLU A 136 2.67 -0.15 14.99
C GLU A 136 2.14 -0.41 13.57
N PHE A 137 1.03 -1.16 13.48
CA PHE A 137 0.26 -1.37 12.25
C PHE A 137 -1.15 -0.79 12.37
N ILE A 138 -1.72 -0.36 11.27
CA ILE A 138 -3.12 0.10 11.23
C ILE A 138 -3.83 -0.60 10.07
N VAL A 139 -5.03 -1.14 10.37
CA VAL A 139 -5.95 -1.62 9.34
C VAL A 139 -7.08 -0.61 9.18
N LEU A 140 -7.29 -0.13 7.97
CA LEU A 140 -8.45 0.65 7.58
C LEU A 140 -9.45 -0.27 6.87
N LEU A 141 -10.66 -0.36 7.43
CA LEU A 141 -11.83 -0.97 6.81
C LEU A 141 -12.74 0.16 6.29
N PRO A 142 -12.71 0.49 5.00
CA PRO A 142 -13.33 1.71 4.47
C PRO A 142 -14.86 1.64 4.40
N SER A 143 -15.43 0.44 4.59
CA SER A 143 -16.88 0.23 4.56
C SER A 143 -17.24 -0.99 5.39
N ILE A 144 -17.85 -0.76 6.56
CA ILE A 144 -18.47 -1.80 7.38
C ILE A 144 -19.96 -1.51 7.57
N ARG A 145 -20.77 -2.54 7.72
CA ARG A 145 -22.24 -2.41 7.90
C ARG A 145 -22.60 -2.25 9.36
N TRP A 146 -21.86 -2.84 10.27
CA TRP A 146 -22.05 -2.81 11.71
C TRP A 146 -20.71 -3.05 12.44
N GLN A 147 -20.63 -2.61 13.67
CA GLN A 147 -19.38 -2.63 14.47
C GLN A 147 -18.75 -4.01 14.61
N GLY A 148 -19.56 -5.07 14.70
CA GLY A 148 -19.04 -6.43 14.85
C GLY A 148 -18.19 -6.94 13.68
N GLU A 149 -18.28 -6.31 12.48
CA GLU A 149 -17.37 -6.67 11.39
C GLU A 149 -15.92 -6.31 11.72
N SER A 150 -15.68 -5.15 12.36
CA SER A 150 -14.34 -4.76 12.79
C SER A 150 -13.81 -5.66 13.93
N ILE A 151 -14.68 -6.04 14.86
CA ILE A 151 -14.33 -6.98 15.94
C ILE A 151 -13.95 -8.35 15.35
N ALA A 152 -14.70 -8.84 14.37
CA ALA A 152 -14.41 -10.11 13.71
C ALA A 152 -13.07 -10.08 12.97
N VAL A 153 -12.70 -8.94 12.35
CA VAL A 153 -11.37 -8.77 11.72
C VAL A 153 -10.28 -8.76 12.78
N ALA A 154 -10.46 -8.01 13.88
CA ALA A 154 -9.50 -7.98 14.99
C ALA A 154 -9.26 -9.38 15.58
N GLN A 155 -10.32 -10.16 15.81
CA GLN A 155 -10.22 -11.54 16.30
C GLN A 155 -9.45 -12.46 15.34
N LYS A 156 -9.66 -12.31 14.02
CA LYS A 156 -8.90 -13.07 13.03
C LYS A 156 -7.41 -12.70 13.05
N ILE A 157 -7.09 -11.42 13.20
CA ILE A 157 -5.69 -10.97 13.31
C ILE A 157 -5.04 -11.55 14.56
N ILE A 158 -5.72 -11.46 15.71
CA ILE A 158 -5.22 -12.04 16.98
C ILE A 158 -4.97 -13.54 16.80
N ALA A 159 -5.96 -14.29 16.30
CA ALA A 159 -5.83 -15.73 16.10
C ALA A 159 -4.69 -16.11 15.14
N ALA A 160 -4.50 -15.32 14.07
CA ALA A 160 -3.43 -15.55 13.12
C ALA A 160 -2.04 -15.26 13.73
N LEU A 161 -1.89 -14.23 14.55
CA LEU A 161 -0.61 -13.89 15.16
C LEU A 161 -0.29 -14.75 16.41
N ASP A 162 -1.30 -15.37 17.03
CA ASP A 162 -1.11 -16.35 18.10
C ASP A 162 -0.49 -17.68 17.61
N GLU A 163 -0.55 -17.95 16.31
CA GLU A 163 0.18 -19.08 15.71
C GLU A 163 1.68 -18.81 15.71
N GLU A 164 2.45 -19.84 16.07
CA GLU A 164 3.91 -19.80 16.06
C GLU A 164 4.46 -19.32 14.72
N ILE A 165 5.31 -18.30 14.76
CA ILE A 165 6.05 -17.79 13.60
C ILE A 165 7.48 -18.33 13.69
N VAL A 166 7.93 -19.03 12.65
CA VAL A 166 9.29 -19.57 12.59
C VAL A 166 10.11 -18.81 11.55
N ILE A 167 11.18 -18.16 11.98
CA ILE A 167 12.11 -17.41 11.13
C ILE A 167 13.52 -17.91 11.39
N ASP A 168 14.21 -18.39 10.36
CA ASP A 168 15.58 -18.91 10.44
C ASP A 168 15.78 -19.97 11.55
N GLY A 169 14.74 -20.79 11.82
CA GLY A 169 14.77 -21.82 12.86
C GLY A 169 14.52 -21.30 14.28
N VAL A 170 14.20 -20.02 14.45
CA VAL A 170 13.79 -19.42 15.72
C VAL A 170 12.28 -19.27 15.74
N SER A 171 11.64 -19.75 16.83
CA SER A 171 10.19 -19.67 17.03
C SER A 171 9.82 -18.43 17.80
N PHE A 172 8.80 -17.72 17.34
CA PHE A 172 8.23 -16.53 17.95
C PHE A 172 6.76 -16.76 18.32
N ASN A 173 6.41 -16.38 19.55
CA ASN A 173 5.02 -16.23 19.98
C ASN A 173 4.77 -14.74 20.22
N ILE A 174 3.92 -14.14 19.42
CA ILE A 174 3.60 -12.71 19.49
C ILE A 174 2.11 -12.54 19.71
N SER A 175 1.77 -11.71 20.68
CA SER A 175 0.41 -11.24 20.87
C SER A 175 0.28 -9.79 20.39
N PRO A 176 -0.78 -9.43 19.65
CA PRO A 176 -1.07 -8.05 19.32
C PRO A 176 -2.04 -7.44 20.33
N SER A 177 -1.81 -6.19 20.73
CA SER A 177 -2.81 -5.34 21.33
C SER A 177 -3.55 -4.56 20.24
N ILE A 178 -4.90 -4.64 20.20
CA ILE A 178 -5.70 -4.02 19.11
C ILE A 178 -6.72 -3.06 19.71
N GLY A 179 -6.60 -1.76 19.36
CA GLY A 179 -7.60 -0.73 19.57
C GLY A 179 -8.46 -0.52 18.33
N ILE A 180 -9.78 -0.31 18.50
CA ILE A 180 -10.72 -0.09 17.39
C ILE A 180 -11.37 1.28 17.53
N SER A 181 -11.37 2.07 16.47
CA SER A 181 -12.11 3.32 16.34
C SER A 181 -13.04 3.26 15.14
N ILE A 182 -14.26 3.77 15.28
CA ILE A 182 -15.34 3.68 14.29
C ILE A 182 -15.87 5.06 13.97
N TYR A 183 -15.78 5.44 12.70
CA TYR A 183 -16.43 6.64 12.17
C TYR A 183 -17.89 6.32 11.77
N PRO A 184 -18.88 7.18 12.06
CA PRO A 184 -18.76 8.48 12.73
C PRO A 184 -18.87 8.41 14.28
N SER A 185 -18.97 7.22 14.90
CA SER A 185 -19.32 7.07 16.31
C SER A 185 -18.25 7.62 17.26
N ASP A 186 -16.96 7.40 16.94
CA ASP A 186 -15.83 7.72 17.82
C ASP A 186 -15.05 8.98 17.36
N GLY A 187 -15.50 9.62 16.28
CA GLY A 187 -14.91 10.85 15.75
C GLY A 187 -15.62 11.33 14.48
N ALA A 188 -15.59 12.64 14.26
CA ALA A 188 -16.19 13.30 13.10
C ALA A 188 -15.11 14.07 12.30
#